data_edb43001419ad29e738f7b5b744f8240
#
_entry.id   edb43001419ad29e738f7b5b744f8240
#
_cell.length_a   1.000
_cell.length_b   1.000
_cell.length_c   1.000
_cell.angle_alpha   90.00
_cell.angle_beta   90.00
_cell.angle_gamma   90.00
#
_symmetry.space_group_name_H-M   'P 1'
#
loop_
_entity.id
_entity.type
_entity.pdbx_description
1 polymer ?
#
loop_
_entity_poly.entity_id
_entity_poly.type
_entity_poly.pdbx_seq_one_letter_code
_entity_poly.pdbx_strand_id
1 'polypeptide(L)'
;MTKKPALGCLLEIVETLVLTLIIFFVIQTFVAQPYRVQQVSMERTLEPDQYVLVDKLTPRFDTYKRGDVIVFNPPPNWVQAQGQPYIKRVIGIGGDTVELKGSKVLINGTALLEPYVYQEDGASQPTDPLIGVGKWTIPDGQLFLMGDHRSNSADSREFGPVDITAVIGRAWLRYWPINTFDILPTPSHPELATPAP
;
A
#
# COMPACT_ATOMS: atom_id res chain seq x y z
N MET A 1 14.49 -47.99 28.26
CA MET A 1 14.37 -47.10 27.07
C MET A 1 13.42 -47.81 26.07
N THR A 2 12.16 -47.42 26.08
CA THR A 2 11.15 -47.98 25.16
C THR A 2 11.34 -47.38 23.79
N LYS A 3 11.74 -48.19 22.80
CA LYS A 3 11.76 -47.80 21.38
C LYS A 3 10.33 -47.50 20.96
N LYS A 4 9.99 -46.22 20.73
CA LYS A 4 8.71 -45.87 20.07
C LYS A 4 8.66 -46.62 18.73
N PRO A 5 7.56 -47.32 18.39
CA PRO A 5 7.46 -47.98 17.12
C PRO A 5 7.56 -46.99 15.98
N ALA A 6 8.19 -47.32 14.87
CA ALA A 6 8.43 -46.45 13.72
C ALA A 6 7.13 -45.75 13.22
N LEU A 7 6.00 -46.40 13.39
CA LEU A 7 4.66 -45.87 13.07
C LEU A 7 4.32 -44.66 13.96
N GLY A 8 4.67 -44.68 15.25
CA GLY A 8 4.42 -43.53 16.15
C GLY A 8 5.24 -42.31 15.76
N CYS A 9 6.50 -42.51 15.35
CA CYS A 9 7.36 -41.42 14.86
C CYS A 9 6.82 -40.81 13.53
N LEU A 10 6.30 -41.68 12.63
CA LEU A 10 5.70 -41.21 11.38
C LEU A 10 4.43 -40.37 11.65
N LEU A 11 3.59 -40.82 12.56
CA LEU A 11 2.38 -40.07 12.95
C LEU A 11 2.72 -38.71 13.53
N GLU A 12 3.73 -38.59 14.42
CA GLU A 12 4.21 -37.34 15.00
C GLU A 12 4.72 -36.36 13.91
N ILE A 13 5.42 -36.87 12.89
CA ILE A 13 5.90 -36.06 11.74
C ILE A 13 4.70 -35.55 10.94
N VAL A 14 3.74 -36.43 10.60
CA VAL A 14 2.55 -36.04 9.84
C VAL A 14 1.72 -35.00 10.59
N GLU A 15 1.49 -35.20 11.89
CA GLU A 15 0.78 -34.24 12.73
C GLU A 15 1.46 -32.87 12.76
N THR A 16 2.79 -32.84 12.91
CA THR A 16 3.58 -31.60 12.89
C THR A 16 3.47 -30.91 11.54
N LEU A 17 3.58 -31.65 10.43
CA LEU A 17 3.44 -31.09 9.09
C LEU A 17 2.04 -30.50 8.85
N VAL A 18 1.00 -31.22 9.23
CA VAL A 18 -0.40 -30.75 9.10
C VAL A 18 -0.61 -29.48 9.91
N LEU A 19 -0.17 -29.46 11.18
CA LEU A 19 -0.28 -28.28 12.03
C LEU A 19 0.49 -27.08 11.46
N THR A 20 1.70 -27.31 10.97
CA THR A 20 2.52 -26.26 10.32
C THR A 20 1.83 -25.68 9.09
N LEU A 21 1.25 -26.52 8.24
CA LEU A 21 0.50 -26.06 7.06
C LEU A 21 -0.75 -25.26 7.46
N ILE A 22 -1.49 -25.71 8.47
CA ILE A 22 -2.66 -24.97 8.97
C ILE A 22 -2.23 -23.57 9.46
N ILE A 23 -1.21 -23.51 10.30
CA ILE A 23 -0.69 -22.24 10.83
C ILE A 23 -0.22 -21.34 9.67
N PHE A 24 0.51 -21.87 8.71
CA PHE A 24 0.98 -21.14 7.54
C PHE A 24 -0.18 -20.54 6.74
N PHE A 25 -1.21 -21.32 6.44
CA PHE A 25 -2.39 -20.82 5.73
C PHE A 25 -3.18 -19.78 6.53
N VAL A 26 -3.30 -19.96 7.83
CA VAL A 26 -3.94 -18.97 8.71
C VAL A 26 -3.18 -17.66 8.69
N ILE A 27 -1.85 -17.71 8.83
CA ILE A 27 -1.01 -16.50 8.79
C ILE A 27 -1.17 -15.80 7.44
N GLN A 28 -1.00 -16.50 6.31
CA GLN A 28 -1.10 -15.91 4.98
C GLN A 28 -2.49 -15.33 4.67
N THR A 29 -3.53 -15.98 5.17
CA THR A 29 -4.91 -15.55 4.88
C THR A 29 -5.31 -14.33 5.70
N PHE A 30 -4.96 -14.29 6.99
CA PHE A 30 -5.52 -13.33 7.94
C PHE A 30 -4.52 -12.33 8.53
N VAL A 31 -3.24 -12.65 8.54
CA VAL A 31 -2.23 -11.85 9.25
C VAL A 31 -1.35 -11.07 8.31
N ALA A 32 -0.60 -11.77 7.45
CA ALA A 32 0.37 -11.12 6.58
C ALA A 32 0.63 -11.93 5.30
N GLN A 33 0.82 -11.24 4.18
CA GLN A 33 1.05 -11.84 2.89
C GLN A 33 2.22 -11.17 2.16
N PRO A 34 3.17 -11.96 1.57
CA PRO A 34 4.23 -11.41 0.75
C PRO A 34 3.73 -11.01 -0.62
N TYR A 35 4.22 -9.87 -1.13
CA TYR A 35 4.01 -9.40 -2.50
C TYR A 35 5.33 -9.01 -3.14
N ARG A 36 5.47 -9.29 -4.44
CA ARG A 36 6.58 -8.79 -5.26
C ARG A 36 6.14 -7.52 -5.96
N VAL A 37 6.94 -6.47 -5.85
CA VAL A 37 6.74 -5.22 -6.60
C VAL A 37 7.09 -5.47 -8.06
N GLN A 38 6.15 -5.22 -8.96
CA GLN A 38 6.33 -5.48 -10.40
C GLN A 38 6.42 -4.20 -11.22
N GLN A 39 5.91 -3.09 -10.70
CA GLN A 39 5.78 -1.84 -11.43
C GLN A 39 6.62 -0.73 -10.80
N VAL A 40 6.94 0.26 -11.61
CA VAL A 40 7.76 1.43 -11.26
C VAL A 40 6.99 2.55 -10.54
N SER A 41 5.67 2.42 -10.39
CA SER A 41 4.82 3.51 -9.88
C SER A 41 5.11 3.94 -8.44
N MET A 42 5.88 3.15 -7.69
CA MET A 42 6.31 3.44 -6.31
C MET A 42 7.82 3.66 -6.19
N GLU A 43 8.52 3.85 -7.32
CA GLU A 43 9.96 4.13 -7.32
C GLU A 43 10.32 5.27 -6.37
N ARG A 44 11.50 5.21 -5.80
CA ARG A 44 12.04 5.89 -4.65
C ARG A 44 11.63 5.24 -3.32
N THR A 45 10.38 4.80 -3.14
CA THR A 45 9.97 4.06 -1.95
C THR A 45 10.14 2.56 -2.16
N LEU A 46 9.70 2.05 -3.31
CA LEU A 46 9.76 0.63 -3.67
C LEU A 46 10.17 0.47 -5.13
N GLU A 47 11.23 -0.29 -5.34
CA GLU A 47 11.74 -0.61 -6.67
C GLU A 47 11.16 -1.93 -7.20
N PRO A 48 11.09 -2.13 -8.53
CA PRO A 48 10.76 -3.42 -9.11
C PRO A 48 11.61 -4.56 -8.52
N ASP A 49 11.00 -5.73 -8.43
CA ASP A 49 11.61 -6.97 -7.91
C ASP A 49 11.88 -6.99 -6.40
N GLN A 50 11.56 -5.94 -5.69
CA GLN A 50 11.55 -5.97 -4.23
C GLN A 50 10.34 -6.73 -3.71
N TYR A 51 10.49 -7.34 -2.54
CA TYR A 51 9.41 -8.05 -1.85
C TYR A 51 9.00 -7.30 -0.59
N VAL A 52 7.70 -7.13 -0.44
CA VAL A 52 7.10 -6.46 0.71
C VAL A 52 6.17 -7.41 1.46
N LEU A 53 6.12 -7.27 2.76
CA LEU A 53 5.13 -7.94 3.60
C LEU A 53 3.95 -7.00 3.84
N VAL A 54 2.78 -7.49 3.53
CA VAL A 54 1.50 -6.76 3.65
C VAL A 54 0.78 -7.23 4.89
N ASP A 55 0.58 -6.34 5.83
CA ASP A 55 -0.19 -6.53 7.05
C ASP A 55 -1.69 -6.46 6.73
N LYS A 56 -2.39 -7.53 7.00
CA LYS A 56 -3.84 -7.68 6.79
C LYS A 56 -4.64 -7.57 8.09
N LEU A 57 -3.95 -7.60 9.21
CA LEU A 57 -4.57 -7.66 10.54
C LEU A 57 -4.79 -6.27 11.13
N THR A 58 -3.74 -5.45 11.20
CA THR A 58 -3.81 -4.12 11.81
C THR A 58 -4.91 -3.24 11.20
N PRO A 59 -5.09 -3.19 9.86
CA PRO A 59 -6.16 -2.40 9.27
C PRO A 59 -7.60 -2.83 9.63
N ARG A 60 -7.77 -3.98 10.26
CA ARG A 60 -9.08 -4.41 10.79
C ARG A 60 -9.44 -3.75 12.11
N PHE A 61 -8.43 -3.23 12.82
CA PHE A 61 -8.56 -2.61 14.16
C PHE A 61 -8.17 -1.13 14.15
N ASP A 62 -7.48 -0.67 13.09
CA ASP A 62 -7.04 0.70 12.91
C ASP A 62 -7.44 1.17 11.50
N THR A 63 -7.65 2.48 11.34
CA THR A 63 -7.99 3.06 10.04
C THR A 63 -6.74 3.30 9.19
N TYR A 64 -6.88 3.28 7.87
CA TYR A 64 -5.82 3.73 6.97
C TYR A 64 -5.56 5.22 7.14
N LYS A 65 -4.29 5.60 7.12
CA LYS A 65 -3.82 6.98 7.32
C LYS A 65 -3.19 7.50 6.04
N ARG A 66 -3.19 8.81 5.88
CA ARG A 66 -2.41 9.47 4.82
C ARG A 66 -0.93 9.10 4.98
N GLY A 67 -0.29 8.77 3.87
CA GLY A 67 1.09 8.26 3.84
C GLY A 67 1.21 6.74 3.89
N ASP A 68 0.20 5.99 4.30
CA ASP A 68 0.24 4.53 4.26
C ASP A 68 0.44 4.02 2.84
N VAL A 69 1.32 3.04 2.66
CA VAL A 69 1.45 2.28 1.41
C VAL A 69 0.55 1.07 1.50
N ILE A 70 -0.36 0.92 0.55
CA ILE A 70 -1.35 -0.16 0.57
C ILE A 70 -1.31 -1.00 -0.71
N VAL A 71 -1.68 -2.27 -0.56
CA VAL A 71 -1.96 -3.18 -1.67
C VAL A 71 -3.47 -3.37 -1.75
N PHE A 72 -4.03 -3.25 -2.96
CA PHE A 72 -5.47 -3.33 -3.18
C PHE A 72 -5.81 -3.99 -4.52
N ASN A 73 -7.00 -4.56 -4.61
CA ASN A 73 -7.57 -5.03 -5.85
C ASN A 73 -8.17 -3.83 -6.61
N PRO A 74 -7.67 -3.51 -7.81
CA PRO A 74 -8.17 -2.36 -8.54
C PRO A 74 -9.64 -2.57 -8.93
N PRO A 75 -10.48 -1.51 -8.87
CA PRO A 75 -11.84 -1.57 -9.38
C PRO A 75 -11.88 -1.92 -10.87
N PRO A 76 -13.00 -2.49 -11.37
CA PRO A 76 -13.11 -2.94 -12.77
C PRO A 76 -12.89 -1.84 -13.82
N ASN A 77 -13.10 -0.57 -13.46
CA ASN A 77 -12.86 0.58 -14.33
C ASN A 77 -11.37 0.96 -14.47
N TRP A 78 -10.48 0.37 -13.68
CA TRP A 78 -9.03 0.51 -13.83
C TRP A 78 -8.52 -0.45 -14.91
N VAL A 79 -8.73 -0.11 -16.16
CA VAL A 79 -8.59 -1.00 -17.33
C VAL A 79 -7.20 -1.62 -17.49
N GLN A 80 -6.17 -0.99 -16.94
CA GLN A 80 -4.78 -1.44 -17.05
C GLN A 80 -4.40 -2.55 -16.04
N ALA A 81 -5.29 -2.86 -15.10
CA ALA A 81 -4.94 -3.71 -13.95
C ALA A 81 -4.83 -5.22 -14.26
N GLN A 82 -5.41 -5.70 -15.35
CA GLN A 82 -5.38 -7.12 -15.77
C GLN A 82 -5.62 -8.13 -14.61
N GLY A 83 -6.39 -7.74 -13.58
CA GLY A 83 -6.68 -8.58 -12.41
C GLY A 83 -5.52 -8.70 -11.40
N GLN A 84 -4.44 -7.96 -11.56
CA GLN A 84 -3.32 -7.95 -10.59
C GLN A 84 -3.54 -6.89 -9.51
N PRO A 85 -3.19 -7.17 -8.25
CA PRO A 85 -3.19 -6.16 -7.20
C PRO A 85 -2.24 -5.00 -7.49
N TYR A 86 -2.67 -3.80 -7.14
CA TYR A 86 -1.86 -2.58 -7.23
C TYR A 86 -1.29 -2.21 -5.86
N ILE A 87 -0.15 -1.52 -5.89
CA ILE A 87 0.46 -0.91 -4.71
C ILE A 87 0.52 0.60 -4.93
N LYS A 88 -0.04 1.36 -3.98
CA LYS A 88 -0.10 2.83 -4.03
C LYS A 88 -0.03 3.42 -2.62
N ARG A 89 0.21 4.72 -2.56
CA ARG A 89 0.18 5.49 -1.31
C ARG A 89 -1.17 6.16 -1.10
N VAL A 90 -1.66 6.13 0.14
CA VAL A 90 -2.84 6.87 0.57
C VAL A 90 -2.49 8.36 0.66
N ILE A 91 -3.16 9.18 -0.14
CA ILE A 91 -2.99 10.64 -0.17
C ILE A 91 -4.16 11.33 0.52
N GLY A 92 -5.39 10.87 0.26
CA GLY A 92 -6.61 11.38 0.89
C GLY A 92 -7.44 10.25 1.47
N ILE A 93 -8.19 10.57 2.51
CA ILE A 93 -9.13 9.68 3.21
C ILE A 93 -10.55 10.25 3.14
N GLY A 94 -11.55 9.46 3.53
CA GLY A 94 -12.96 9.92 3.56
C GLY A 94 -13.12 11.27 4.26
N GLY A 95 -13.89 12.17 3.66
CA GLY A 95 -14.10 13.55 4.11
C GLY A 95 -13.08 14.57 3.60
N ASP A 96 -11.95 14.13 3.03
CA ASP A 96 -10.97 15.07 2.47
C ASP A 96 -11.42 15.68 1.15
N THR A 97 -10.91 16.88 0.89
CA THR A 97 -10.81 17.44 -0.45
C THR A 97 -9.36 17.38 -0.90
N VAL A 98 -9.08 16.61 -1.94
CA VAL A 98 -7.77 16.54 -2.61
C VAL A 98 -7.80 17.47 -3.81
N GLU A 99 -6.85 18.41 -3.90
CA GLU A 99 -6.74 19.35 -5.02
C GLU A 99 -5.31 19.34 -5.56
N LEU A 100 -5.16 19.33 -6.88
CA LEU A 100 -3.88 19.48 -7.56
C LEU A 100 -3.79 20.93 -8.08
N LYS A 101 -2.84 21.69 -7.55
CA LYS A 101 -2.66 23.09 -7.90
C LYS A 101 -1.19 23.51 -7.84
N GLY A 102 -0.72 24.11 -8.92
CA GLY A 102 0.69 24.53 -9.01
C GLY A 102 1.64 23.35 -8.86
N SER A 103 1.31 22.20 -9.49
CA SER A 103 2.09 20.96 -9.46
C SER A 103 2.29 20.37 -8.05
N LYS A 104 1.40 20.71 -7.11
CA LYS A 104 1.40 20.23 -5.72
C LYS A 104 0.06 19.60 -5.37
N VAL A 105 0.08 18.72 -4.39
CA VAL A 105 -1.13 18.18 -3.76
C VAL A 105 -1.52 19.08 -2.59
N LEU A 106 -2.79 19.46 -2.54
CA LEU A 106 -3.40 20.12 -1.40
C LEU A 106 -4.45 19.19 -0.79
N ILE A 107 -4.44 19.10 0.53
CA ILE A 107 -5.47 18.42 1.33
C ILE A 107 -6.22 19.49 2.12
N ASN A 108 -7.52 19.61 1.88
CA ASN A 108 -8.37 20.61 2.55
C ASN A 108 -7.81 22.04 2.44
N GLY A 109 -7.17 22.35 1.30
CA GLY A 109 -6.55 23.65 1.03
C GLY A 109 -5.10 23.81 1.52
N THR A 110 -4.58 22.87 2.32
CA THR A 110 -3.20 22.90 2.83
C THR A 110 -2.29 22.05 1.95
N ALA A 111 -1.13 22.58 1.54
CA ALA A 111 -0.16 21.85 0.72
C ALA A 111 0.47 20.69 1.50
N LEU A 112 0.41 19.50 0.92
CA LEU A 112 0.97 18.28 1.50
C LEU A 112 2.49 18.25 1.33
N LEU A 113 3.20 17.89 2.39
CA LEU A 113 4.65 17.61 2.33
C LEU A 113 4.88 16.17 1.89
N GLU A 114 5.52 16.00 0.75
CA GLU A 114 5.64 14.71 0.08
C GLU A 114 7.11 14.31 -0.18
N PRO A 115 7.88 13.98 0.87
CA PRO A 115 9.31 13.65 0.73
C PRO A 115 9.57 12.35 -0.04
N TYR A 116 8.55 11.56 -0.26
CA TYR A 116 8.58 10.27 -0.95
C TYR A 116 8.39 10.37 -2.47
N VAL A 117 8.00 11.52 -3.00
CA VAL A 117 7.81 11.69 -4.46
C VAL A 117 9.13 11.46 -5.19
N TYR A 118 9.07 10.68 -6.27
CA TYR A 118 10.22 10.39 -7.12
C TYR A 118 10.89 11.69 -7.58
N GLN A 119 12.20 11.66 -7.61
CA GLN A 119 13.02 12.81 -8.03
C GLN A 119 13.69 12.51 -9.35
N GLU A 120 13.60 13.48 -10.25
CA GLU A 120 14.29 13.49 -11.51
C GLU A 120 15.25 14.68 -11.52
N ASP A 121 16.51 14.44 -11.82
CA ASP A 121 17.58 15.45 -11.76
C ASP A 121 17.65 16.23 -10.43
N GLY A 122 17.31 15.54 -9.32
CA GLY A 122 17.35 16.11 -7.96
C GLY A 122 16.13 16.96 -7.57
N ALA A 123 15.14 17.11 -8.47
CA ALA A 123 13.88 17.79 -8.19
C ALA A 123 12.73 16.78 -8.08
N SER A 124 11.82 17.01 -7.12
CA SER A 124 10.59 16.20 -7.03
C SER A 124 9.73 16.43 -8.27
N GLN A 125 9.20 15.32 -8.82
CA GLN A 125 8.30 15.40 -9.97
C GLN A 125 7.08 16.27 -9.67
N PRO A 126 6.61 17.06 -10.64
CA PRO A 126 5.35 17.78 -10.52
C PRO A 126 4.18 16.80 -10.42
N THR A 127 3.15 17.20 -9.68
CA THR A 127 1.93 16.43 -9.55
C THR A 127 0.79 17.18 -10.22
N ASP A 128 0.50 16.77 -11.45
CA ASP A 128 -0.54 17.39 -12.28
C ASP A 128 -1.73 16.42 -12.49
N PRO A 129 -2.93 16.96 -12.79
CA PRO A 129 -4.06 16.13 -13.18
C PRO A 129 -3.77 15.32 -14.44
N LEU A 130 -4.24 14.05 -14.47
CA LEU A 130 -4.09 13.19 -15.65
C LEU A 130 -5.23 13.38 -16.66
N ILE A 131 -6.43 13.75 -16.20
CA ILE A 131 -7.65 13.83 -17.03
C ILE A 131 -8.41 15.16 -16.86
N GLY A 132 -7.74 16.27 -16.79
CA GLY A 132 -8.40 17.59 -16.72
C GLY A 132 -9.20 17.88 -15.43
N VAL A 133 -9.38 16.90 -14.55
CA VAL A 133 -9.96 17.06 -13.22
C VAL A 133 -8.82 17.23 -12.22
N GLY A 134 -8.82 18.33 -11.49
CA GLY A 134 -7.78 18.66 -10.50
C GLY A 134 -8.28 18.71 -9.07
N LYS A 135 -9.53 18.32 -8.80
CA LYS A 135 -10.12 18.38 -7.46
C LYS A 135 -11.14 17.27 -7.24
N TRP A 136 -11.01 16.58 -6.10
CA TRP A 136 -11.88 15.49 -5.67
C TRP A 136 -12.29 15.68 -4.23
N THR A 137 -13.57 15.46 -3.92
CA THR A 137 -14.04 15.25 -2.54
C THR A 137 -14.13 13.76 -2.32
N ILE A 138 -13.43 13.26 -1.31
CA ILE A 138 -13.32 11.82 -1.06
C ILE A 138 -14.51 11.36 -0.23
N PRO A 139 -15.36 10.46 -0.75
CA PRO A 139 -16.47 9.91 0.02
C PRO A 139 -15.99 9.13 1.24
N ASP A 140 -16.84 9.06 2.28
CA ASP A 140 -16.57 8.21 3.43
C ASP A 140 -16.40 6.75 2.99
N GLY A 141 -15.45 6.05 3.58
CA GLY A 141 -15.11 4.67 3.23
C GLY A 141 -14.29 4.54 1.94
N GLN A 142 -13.82 5.64 1.35
CA GLN A 142 -12.93 5.63 0.18
C GLN A 142 -11.57 6.27 0.48
N LEU A 143 -10.60 5.92 -0.35
CA LEU A 143 -9.23 6.40 -0.30
C LEU A 143 -8.82 7.00 -1.64
N PHE A 144 -8.10 8.12 -1.63
CA PHE A 144 -7.44 8.67 -2.81
C PHE A 144 -5.99 8.20 -2.84
N LEU A 145 -5.65 7.44 -3.85
CA LEU A 145 -4.40 6.69 -3.94
C LEU A 145 -3.54 7.26 -5.07
N MET A 146 -2.25 7.46 -4.81
CA MET A 146 -1.30 7.89 -5.83
C MET A 146 0.00 7.08 -5.78
N GLY A 147 0.66 6.96 -6.93
CA GLY A 147 2.02 6.46 -6.98
C GLY A 147 3.03 7.52 -6.53
N ASP A 148 4.17 7.09 -6.00
CA ASP A 148 5.27 7.98 -5.63
C ASP A 148 6.01 8.49 -6.88
N HIS A 149 6.06 7.67 -7.95
CA HIS A 149 6.51 8.05 -9.28
C HIS A 149 5.36 8.71 -10.07
N ARG A 150 5.14 9.99 -9.84
CA ARG A 150 3.97 10.75 -10.28
C ARG A 150 3.72 10.71 -11.78
N SER A 151 4.78 10.80 -12.61
CA SER A 151 4.68 10.77 -14.06
C SER A 151 4.48 9.36 -14.63
N ASN A 152 4.71 8.31 -13.83
CA ASN A 152 4.60 6.90 -14.26
C ASN A 152 3.68 6.10 -13.32
N SER A 153 2.48 6.60 -13.10
CA SER A 153 1.49 5.96 -12.24
C SER A 153 0.07 6.17 -12.77
N ALA A 154 -0.57 5.07 -13.10
CA ALA A 154 -2.02 5.00 -13.24
C ALA A 154 -2.63 4.90 -11.84
N ASP A 155 -3.40 5.91 -11.41
CA ASP A 155 -3.87 6.03 -10.03
C ASP A 155 -5.18 6.85 -9.92
N SER A 156 -5.53 7.28 -8.71
CA SER A 156 -6.81 7.98 -8.47
C SER A 156 -6.94 9.31 -9.20
N ARG A 157 -5.86 9.89 -9.73
CA ARG A 157 -5.93 11.07 -10.58
C ARG A 157 -6.65 10.79 -11.91
N GLU A 158 -6.59 9.54 -12.37
CA GLU A 158 -7.25 9.07 -13.60
C GLU A 158 -8.59 8.42 -13.30
N PHE A 159 -8.65 7.58 -12.27
CA PHE A 159 -9.78 6.66 -12.05
C PHE A 159 -10.68 7.05 -10.86
N GLY A 160 -10.30 8.06 -10.08
CA GLY A 160 -11.03 8.48 -8.89
C GLY A 160 -10.69 7.66 -7.63
N PRO A 161 -11.38 7.95 -6.50
CA PRO A 161 -11.18 7.26 -5.23
C PRO A 161 -11.51 5.77 -5.29
N VAL A 162 -10.89 5.00 -4.40
CA VAL A 162 -11.03 3.54 -4.28
C VAL A 162 -11.71 3.20 -2.97
N ASP A 163 -12.68 2.29 -3.01
CA ASP A 163 -13.35 1.79 -1.81
C ASP A 163 -12.38 1.04 -0.89
N ILE A 164 -12.48 1.27 0.41
CA ILE A 164 -11.63 0.64 1.43
C ILE A 164 -11.77 -0.88 1.44
N THR A 165 -12.90 -1.41 1.02
CA THR A 165 -13.14 -2.86 0.92
C THR A 165 -12.31 -3.54 -0.17
N ALA A 166 -11.79 -2.77 -1.14
CA ALA A 166 -10.88 -3.28 -2.15
C ALA A 166 -9.44 -3.46 -1.62
N VAL A 167 -9.12 -2.90 -0.44
CA VAL A 167 -7.77 -2.95 0.13
C VAL A 167 -7.50 -4.32 0.72
N ILE A 168 -6.37 -4.92 0.32
CA ILE A 168 -5.88 -6.19 0.84
C ILE A 168 -5.18 -5.98 2.18
N GLY A 169 -4.36 -4.92 2.28
CA GLY A 169 -3.67 -4.56 3.51
C GLY A 169 -2.60 -3.48 3.32
N ARG A 170 -1.89 -3.18 4.41
CA ARG A 170 -0.82 -2.18 4.48
C ARG A 170 0.53 -2.84 4.25
N ALA A 171 1.30 -2.37 3.26
CA ALA A 171 2.70 -2.75 3.10
C ALA A 171 3.52 -2.03 4.18
N TRP A 172 4.21 -2.80 5.04
CA TRP A 172 4.92 -2.22 6.18
C TRP A 172 6.40 -2.62 6.25
N LEU A 173 6.79 -3.73 5.60
CA LEU A 173 8.15 -4.24 5.63
C LEU A 173 8.61 -4.60 4.22
N ARG A 174 9.71 -4.00 3.77
CA ARG A 174 10.46 -4.46 2.61
C ARG A 174 11.53 -5.42 3.10
N TYR A 175 11.44 -6.71 2.75
CA TYR A 175 12.30 -7.74 3.32
C TYR A 175 13.30 -8.34 2.34
N TRP A 176 13.15 -8.10 1.05
CA TRP A 176 14.06 -8.60 0.02
C TRP A 176 14.17 -7.60 -1.15
N PRO A 177 15.36 -7.46 -1.77
CA PRO A 177 16.67 -8.03 -1.39
C PRO A 177 17.13 -7.59 -0.01
N ILE A 178 17.95 -8.41 0.66
CA ILE A 178 18.33 -8.19 2.06
C ILE A 178 19.09 -6.87 2.29
N ASN A 179 19.81 -6.39 1.28
CA ASN A 179 20.50 -5.09 1.32
C ASN A 179 19.56 -3.88 1.27
N THR A 180 18.28 -4.11 0.98
CA THR A 180 17.21 -3.08 0.98
C THR A 180 16.22 -3.29 2.11
N PHE A 181 16.52 -4.19 3.07
CA PHE A 181 15.65 -4.47 4.21
C PHE A 181 15.34 -3.19 4.98
N ASP A 182 14.05 -2.86 5.10
CA ASP A 182 13.60 -1.63 5.76
C ASP A 182 12.12 -1.71 6.16
N ILE A 183 11.76 -1.01 7.24
CA ILE A 183 10.36 -0.78 7.60
C ILE A 183 9.86 0.42 6.81
N LEU A 184 8.78 0.25 6.06
CA LEU A 184 8.19 1.33 5.27
C LEU A 184 7.55 2.36 6.22
N PRO A 185 8.07 3.59 6.28
CA PRO A 185 7.51 4.59 7.16
C PRO A 185 6.15 5.08 6.64
N THR A 186 5.21 5.30 7.55
CA THR A 186 4.06 6.15 7.28
C THR A 186 4.46 7.59 7.63
N PRO A 187 4.63 8.49 6.65
CA PRO A 187 4.98 9.86 6.93
C PRO A 187 3.93 10.52 7.82
N SER A 188 4.38 11.27 8.81
CA SER A 188 3.50 12.16 9.56
C SER A 188 3.27 13.43 8.75
N HIS A 189 2.05 13.99 8.83
CA HIS A 189 1.65 15.20 8.13
C HIS A 189 1.23 16.28 9.14
N PRO A 190 2.18 16.82 9.92
CA PRO A 190 1.86 17.84 10.94
C PRO A 190 1.28 19.11 10.35
N GLU A 191 1.58 19.42 9.08
CA GLU A 191 1.03 20.54 8.34
C GLU A 191 -0.50 20.48 8.18
N LEU A 192 -1.08 19.28 8.23
CA LEU A 192 -2.52 19.07 8.14
C LEU A 192 -3.25 19.15 9.50
N ALA A 193 -2.51 19.16 10.61
CA ALA A 193 -3.07 19.20 11.95
C ALA A 193 -3.44 20.63 12.39
N THR A 194 -2.97 21.66 11.67
CA THR A 194 -3.30 23.05 11.98
C THR A 194 -4.55 23.44 11.19
N PRO A 195 -5.65 23.86 11.84
CA PRO A 195 -6.76 24.44 11.11
C PRO A 195 -6.26 25.66 10.35
N ALA A 196 -6.68 25.79 9.09
CA ALA A 196 -6.44 27.00 8.33
C ALA A 196 -7.05 28.19 9.08
N PRO A 197 -6.37 29.33 9.15
CA PRO A 197 -6.86 30.53 9.85
C PRO A 197 -8.11 31.10 9.19
#